data_11b9549479e07b974928ab102c3e82c6
#
_entry.id   11b9549479e07b974928ab102c3e82c6
#
_cell.length_a   1.000
_cell.length_b   1.000
_cell.length_c   1.000
_cell.angle_alpha   90.00
_cell.angle_beta   90.00
_cell.angle_gamma   90.00
#
_symmetry.space_group_name_H-M   'P 1'
#
loop_
_entity.id
_entity.type
_entity.pdbx_description
1 polymer ?
#
loop_
_entity_poly.entity_id
_entity_poly.type
_entity_poly.pdbx_seq_one_letter_code
_entity_poly.pdbx_strand_id
1 'polypeptide(L)'
;MERQVMGMDRIKVLILEETQEQRNTIIEILNNVEYIVLSGETDSIDEAIDLIEDSAIDVILLGATVAEDGYKAAEKLSTDYPEIAIVMLEEEFKEETMHKTIFAGAKDVLVKPFTPSKLVDTIYRVHQLMKRKTTIHKENGNKVRRKATNGQVFTVFSTKGGVGKTFISINLAVSLAKNTGKRVVLVDLDLDCGNAALALNVLPKYTIADIIDDIRNIDADLIESYLIPHESGIKVLPANSQPQMSEFINAEHIDIILRTLQSSFDYVVVDMPARFHEPVNPAFAIADKLFLVTTPEVSTVRNIKASLLTLNDLNYPKSKIKIILNRLDSKGEIKAKDVESTLNQALYGSLMADYRDVISSLNMGIPFVVKNPRDTITKGFNSIVKKIVDEADTKRT
;
A
#
# COMPACT_ATOMS: atom_id res chain seq x y z
N MET A 1 6.86 13.14 -34.23
CA MET A 1 6.87 13.31 -32.74
C MET A 1 5.93 14.44 -32.27
N GLU A 2 5.15 15.06 -33.16
CA GLU A 2 4.29 16.23 -32.84
C GLU A 2 2.78 15.96 -32.69
N ARG A 3 2.35 14.71 -32.55
CA ARG A 3 0.90 14.37 -32.49
C ARG A 3 0.38 13.86 -31.15
N GLN A 4 1.18 13.89 -30.08
CA GLN A 4 0.77 13.40 -28.74
C GLN A 4 0.55 14.48 -27.67
N VAL A 5 0.77 15.76 -27.98
CA VAL A 5 0.67 16.87 -26.99
C VAL A 5 -0.72 17.56 -26.98
N MET A 6 -1.63 17.18 -27.86
CA MET A 6 -2.92 17.88 -28.04
C MET A 6 -4.04 17.44 -27.08
N GLY A 7 -3.73 17.15 -25.80
CA GLY A 7 -4.72 16.74 -24.79
C GLY A 7 -4.26 16.83 -23.35
N MET A 8 -3.09 17.36 -23.06
CA MET A 8 -2.67 17.57 -21.68
C MET A 8 -3.25 18.88 -21.14
N ASP A 9 -4.09 18.78 -20.10
CA ASP A 9 -4.49 19.95 -19.33
C ASP A 9 -3.25 20.62 -18.73
N ARG A 10 -3.15 21.94 -18.85
CA ARG A 10 -2.03 22.72 -18.33
C ARG A 10 -2.11 22.80 -16.82
N ILE A 11 -1.00 22.54 -16.14
CA ILE A 11 -0.88 22.60 -14.67
C ILE A 11 -0.59 24.04 -14.28
N LYS A 12 -1.46 24.64 -13.49
CA LYS A 12 -1.32 26.02 -13.02
C LYS A 12 -0.60 26.06 -11.67
N VAL A 13 0.56 26.71 -11.64
CA VAL A 13 1.46 26.75 -10.49
C VAL A 13 1.53 28.15 -9.93
N LEU A 14 1.38 28.26 -8.60
CA LEU A 14 1.68 29.49 -7.83
C LEU A 14 2.98 29.26 -7.07
N ILE A 15 3.87 30.27 -7.09
CA ILE A 15 5.09 30.29 -6.31
C ILE A 15 4.91 31.24 -5.12
N LEU A 16 5.05 30.70 -3.91
CA LEU A 16 5.04 31.45 -2.67
C LEU A 16 6.38 31.24 -1.97
N GLU A 17 7.33 32.16 -2.23
CA GLU A 17 8.71 32.04 -1.78
C GLU A 17 9.26 33.41 -1.37
N GLU A 18 10.07 33.46 -0.31
CA GLU A 18 10.49 34.69 0.34
C GLU A 18 11.35 35.57 -0.57
N THR A 19 12.37 34.99 -1.23
CA THR A 19 13.34 35.75 -1.99
C THR A 19 13.05 35.79 -3.48
N GLN A 20 13.20 36.96 -4.12
CA GLN A 20 13.04 37.13 -5.56
C GLN A 20 14.00 36.25 -6.38
N GLU A 21 15.20 36.00 -5.87
CA GLU A 21 16.21 35.18 -6.53
C GLU A 21 15.75 33.72 -6.63
N GLN A 22 15.17 33.20 -5.55
CA GLN A 22 14.63 31.85 -5.52
C GLN A 22 13.40 31.72 -6.43
N ARG A 23 12.51 32.72 -6.42
CA ARG A 23 11.36 32.76 -7.35
C ARG A 23 11.82 32.72 -8.80
N ASN A 24 12.79 33.59 -9.17
CA ASN A 24 13.32 33.65 -10.53
C ASN A 24 13.94 32.30 -10.99
N THR A 25 14.67 31.63 -10.09
CA THR A 25 15.26 30.31 -10.40
C THR A 25 14.16 29.26 -10.74
N ILE A 26 13.08 29.26 -9.98
CA ILE A 26 11.95 28.36 -10.22
C ILE A 26 11.25 28.73 -11.53
N ILE A 27 11.01 30.02 -11.76
CA ILE A 27 10.36 30.54 -12.99
C ILE A 27 11.14 30.14 -14.24
N GLU A 28 12.47 30.26 -14.23
CA GLU A 28 13.31 29.84 -15.36
C GLU A 28 13.13 28.36 -15.70
N ILE A 29 12.99 27.50 -14.67
CA ILE A 29 12.74 26.07 -14.89
C ILE A 29 11.34 25.83 -15.46
N LEU A 30 10.30 26.46 -14.89
CA LEU A 30 8.91 26.24 -15.29
C LEU A 30 8.62 26.77 -16.70
N ASN A 31 9.22 27.89 -17.12
CA ASN A 31 9.06 28.48 -18.45
C ASN A 31 9.56 27.56 -19.57
N ASN A 32 10.41 26.59 -19.27
CA ASN A 32 10.89 25.61 -20.25
C ASN A 32 9.97 24.39 -20.38
N VAL A 33 8.80 24.35 -19.71
CA VAL A 33 7.88 23.21 -19.69
C VAL A 33 6.52 23.61 -20.24
N GLU A 34 6.15 23.13 -21.44
CA GLU A 34 4.97 23.57 -22.19
C GLU A 34 3.62 23.31 -21.47
N TYR A 35 3.56 22.30 -20.62
CA TYR A 35 2.33 21.89 -19.91
C TYR A 35 2.23 22.47 -18.50
N ILE A 36 3.19 23.28 -18.05
CA ILE A 36 3.12 24.02 -16.79
C ILE A 36 2.92 25.51 -17.10
N VAL A 37 2.02 26.14 -16.35
CA VAL A 37 1.73 27.57 -16.47
C VAL A 37 1.94 28.22 -15.12
N LEU A 38 2.82 29.18 -15.05
CA LEU A 38 2.95 30.06 -13.89
C LEU A 38 1.73 30.97 -13.81
N SER A 39 0.95 30.86 -12.74
CA SER A 39 -0.24 31.67 -12.50
C SER A 39 -0.01 32.87 -11.60
N GLY A 40 1.12 32.86 -10.88
CA GLY A 40 1.54 33.98 -10.04
C GLY A 40 2.79 33.65 -9.23
N GLU A 41 3.41 34.69 -8.68
CA GLU A 41 4.49 34.57 -7.71
C GLU A 41 4.33 35.63 -6.65
N THR A 42 4.60 35.32 -5.39
CA THR A 42 4.52 36.26 -4.28
C THR A 42 5.38 35.80 -3.10
N ASP A 43 5.62 36.69 -2.15
CA ASP A 43 6.23 36.41 -0.84
C ASP A 43 5.20 36.57 0.30
N SER A 44 3.97 36.97 -0.05
CA SER A 44 2.89 37.26 0.89
C SER A 44 1.77 36.24 0.84
N ILE A 45 1.35 35.74 2.00
CA ILE A 45 0.21 34.80 2.12
C ILE A 45 -1.10 35.48 1.70
N ASP A 46 -1.31 36.73 2.04
CA ASP A 46 -2.55 37.44 1.71
C ASP A 46 -2.68 37.62 0.19
N GLU A 47 -1.59 37.99 -0.47
CA GLU A 47 -1.56 38.10 -1.93
C GLU A 47 -1.70 36.72 -2.59
N ALA A 48 -1.14 35.66 -2.00
CA ALA A 48 -1.35 34.29 -2.49
C ALA A 48 -2.82 33.89 -2.44
N ILE A 49 -3.55 34.27 -1.38
CA ILE A 49 -4.98 34.01 -1.25
C ILE A 49 -5.76 34.77 -2.32
N ASP A 50 -5.47 36.05 -2.56
CA ASP A 50 -6.08 36.82 -3.63
C ASP A 50 -5.88 36.18 -5.01
N LEU A 51 -4.66 35.70 -5.28
CA LEU A 51 -4.33 34.98 -6.54
C LEU A 51 -5.08 33.66 -6.67
N ILE A 52 -5.30 32.95 -5.57
CA ILE A 52 -6.07 31.69 -5.56
C ILE A 52 -7.56 31.98 -5.84
N GLU A 53 -8.12 33.05 -5.27
CA GLU A 53 -9.51 33.42 -5.48
C GLU A 53 -9.78 33.94 -6.89
N ASP A 54 -8.81 34.65 -7.48
CA ASP A 54 -8.92 35.23 -8.82
C ASP A 54 -8.68 34.22 -9.95
N SER A 55 -7.93 33.14 -9.68
CA SER A 55 -7.57 32.16 -10.69
C SER A 55 -7.51 30.75 -10.15
N ALA A 56 -7.86 29.77 -10.98
CA ALA A 56 -7.71 28.37 -10.60
C ALA A 56 -6.21 28.03 -10.48
N ILE A 57 -5.77 27.59 -9.31
CA ILE A 57 -4.42 27.09 -9.03
C ILE A 57 -4.50 25.58 -8.81
N ASP A 58 -3.55 24.83 -9.36
CA ASP A 58 -3.46 23.38 -9.18
C ASP A 58 -2.41 23.01 -8.13
N VAL A 59 -1.27 23.73 -8.14
CA VAL A 59 -0.12 23.44 -7.27
C VAL A 59 0.47 24.73 -6.71
N ILE A 60 0.75 24.75 -5.41
CA ILE A 60 1.51 25.82 -4.74
C ILE A 60 2.91 25.28 -4.38
N LEU A 61 3.94 25.98 -4.82
CA LEU A 61 5.32 25.78 -4.36
C LEU A 61 5.56 26.74 -3.21
N LEU A 62 5.68 26.23 -1.97
CA LEU A 62 5.72 27.03 -0.76
C LEU A 62 7.05 26.91 -0.05
N GLY A 63 7.77 28.02 0.10
CA GLY A 63 9.01 28.09 0.86
C GLY A 63 8.78 27.93 2.38
N ALA A 64 9.61 27.14 3.03
CA ALA A 64 9.51 26.85 4.47
C ALA A 64 9.72 28.12 5.35
N THR A 65 10.40 29.15 4.84
CA THR A 65 10.72 30.40 5.54
C THR A 65 9.71 31.53 5.32
N VAL A 66 8.74 31.30 4.43
CA VAL A 66 7.72 32.34 4.11
C VAL A 66 6.92 32.71 5.36
N ALA A 67 6.73 34.01 5.56
CA ALA A 67 5.97 34.61 6.65
C ALA A 67 6.37 34.11 8.06
N GLU A 68 7.68 33.98 8.31
CA GLU A 68 8.30 33.46 9.54
C GLU A 68 8.02 31.95 9.83
N ASP A 69 6.97 31.35 9.27
CA ASP A 69 6.64 29.93 9.48
C ASP A 69 5.78 29.42 8.31
N GLY A 70 6.45 28.95 7.24
CA GLY A 70 5.79 28.39 6.05
C GLY A 70 4.92 27.17 6.33
N TYR A 71 5.14 26.43 7.44
CA TYR A 71 4.30 25.29 7.81
C TYR A 71 2.91 25.74 8.28
N LYS A 72 2.81 26.87 9.02
CA LYS A 72 1.51 27.44 9.38
C LYS A 72 0.77 27.96 8.17
N ALA A 73 1.51 28.52 7.20
CA ALA A 73 0.93 28.93 5.93
C ALA A 73 0.39 27.69 5.17
N ALA A 74 1.15 26.60 5.11
CA ALA A 74 0.72 25.35 4.51
C ALA A 74 -0.53 24.76 5.19
N GLU A 75 -0.57 24.75 6.53
CA GLU A 75 -1.71 24.25 7.30
C GLU A 75 -2.98 25.06 6.99
N LYS A 76 -2.88 26.39 6.98
CA LYS A 76 -4.00 27.29 6.62
C LYS A 76 -4.45 27.04 5.18
N LEU A 77 -3.54 27.09 4.21
CA LEU A 77 -3.87 26.91 2.80
C LEU A 77 -4.43 25.52 2.48
N SER A 78 -3.88 24.46 3.11
CA SER A 78 -4.39 23.09 2.91
C SER A 78 -5.77 22.87 3.51
N THR A 79 -6.13 23.62 4.56
CA THR A 79 -7.43 23.56 5.19
C THR A 79 -8.48 24.35 4.41
N ASP A 80 -8.13 25.57 3.98
CA ASP A 80 -9.03 26.50 3.29
C ASP A 80 -9.24 26.10 1.81
N TYR A 81 -8.20 25.53 1.17
CA TYR A 81 -8.18 25.14 -0.25
C TYR A 81 -7.72 23.69 -0.44
N PRO A 82 -8.49 22.70 0.03
CA PRO A 82 -8.09 21.28 0.03
C PRO A 82 -7.92 20.67 -1.36
N GLU A 83 -8.39 21.33 -2.41
CA GLU A 83 -8.24 20.94 -3.81
C GLU A 83 -6.90 21.33 -4.42
N ILE A 84 -6.08 22.17 -3.76
CA ILE A 84 -4.80 22.63 -4.24
C ILE A 84 -3.68 21.79 -3.62
N ALA A 85 -2.75 21.29 -4.43
CA ALA A 85 -1.59 20.58 -3.94
C ALA A 85 -0.52 21.56 -3.44
N ILE A 86 -0.04 21.38 -2.21
CA ILE A 86 1.07 22.17 -1.65
C ILE A 86 2.34 21.32 -1.68
N VAL A 87 3.42 21.86 -2.24
CA VAL A 87 4.77 21.29 -2.22
C VAL A 87 5.66 22.23 -1.41
N MET A 88 6.20 21.75 -0.30
CA MET A 88 7.12 22.52 0.54
C MET A 88 8.51 22.56 -0.10
N LEU A 89 9.14 23.74 -0.05
CA LEU A 89 10.52 23.97 -0.50
C LEU A 89 11.41 24.17 0.73
N GLU A 90 12.31 23.20 0.99
CA GLU A 90 13.17 23.16 2.17
C GLU A 90 14.63 23.47 1.81
N GLU A 91 15.35 24.11 2.72
CA GLU A 91 16.79 24.35 2.54
C GLU A 91 17.64 23.13 2.91
N GLU A 92 17.16 22.32 3.87
CA GLU A 92 17.87 21.13 4.35
C GLU A 92 16.88 19.99 4.60
N PHE A 93 17.32 18.76 4.33
CA PHE A 93 16.59 17.57 4.73
C PHE A 93 16.83 17.30 6.22
N LYS A 94 15.79 17.47 7.05
CA LYS A 94 15.77 17.08 8.46
C LYS A 94 14.54 16.24 8.73
N GLU A 95 14.67 15.20 9.54
CA GLU A 95 13.58 14.32 9.93
C GLU A 95 12.43 15.10 10.59
N GLU A 96 12.75 16.08 11.44
CA GLU A 96 11.77 16.97 12.07
C GLU A 96 10.99 17.84 11.06
N THR A 97 11.63 18.30 9.98
CA THR A 97 10.96 19.10 8.95
C THR A 97 9.98 18.29 8.14
N MET A 98 10.28 17.02 7.88
CA MET A 98 9.39 16.11 7.17
C MET A 98 8.10 15.84 7.96
N HIS A 99 8.20 15.63 9.28
CA HIS A 99 7.03 15.53 10.14
C HIS A 99 6.17 16.79 10.09
N LYS A 100 6.78 17.96 10.23
CA LYS A 100 6.07 19.25 10.17
C LYS A 100 5.33 19.44 8.84
N THR A 101 5.97 19.08 7.73
CA THR A 101 5.40 19.19 6.38
C THR A 101 4.14 18.33 6.21
N ILE A 102 4.18 17.08 6.67
CA ILE A 102 3.02 16.16 6.60
C ILE A 102 1.88 16.70 7.47
N PHE A 103 2.18 17.15 8.69
CA PHE A 103 1.16 17.73 9.59
C PHE A 103 0.57 19.03 9.04
N ALA A 104 1.36 19.82 8.31
CA ALA A 104 0.89 21.03 7.64
C ALA A 104 -0.01 20.74 6.40
N GLY A 105 -0.20 19.49 6.02
CA GLY A 105 -1.06 19.11 4.90
C GLY A 105 -0.43 19.24 3.53
N ALA A 106 0.89 19.51 3.45
CA ALA A 106 1.61 19.53 2.18
C ALA A 106 1.68 18.12 1.57
N LYS A 107 1.70 18.05 0.25
CA LYS A 107 1.64 16.78 -0.50
C LYS A 107 3.00 16.24 -0.84
N ASP A 108 4.02 17.08 -0.79
CA ASP A 108 5.40 16.70 -1.07
C ASP A 108 6.40 17.74 -0.54
N VAL A 109 7.69 17.35 -0.54
CA VAL A 109 8.84 18.18 -0.14
C VAL A 109 9.90 18.17 -1.22
N LEU A 110 10.41 19.33 -1.56
CA LEU A 110 11.60 19.52 -2.39
C LEU A 110 12.71 20.21 -1.59
N VAL A 111 13.85 19.55 -1.47
CA VAL A 111 15.03 20.12 -0.81
C VAL A 111 15.88 20.85 -1.83
N LYS A 112 16.21 22.10 -1.54
CA LYS A 112 17.10 22.94 -2.35
C LYS A 112 18.58 22.56 -2.10
N PRO A 113 19.47 22.63 -3.13
CA PRO A 113 19.12 22.84 -4.52
C PRO A 113 18.55 21.58 -5.18
N PHE A 114 17.50 21.72 -5.97
CA PHE A 114 16.89 20.63 -6.72
C PHE A 114 17.18 20.73 -8.22
N THR A 115 17.12 19.60 -8.92
CA THR A 115 17.28 19.57 -10.37
C THR A 115 15.97 19.96 -11.06
N PRO A 116 16.03 20.56 -12.29
CA PRO A 116 14.81 20.86 -13.07
C PRO A 116 13.88 19.66 -13.24
N SER A 117 14.42 18.49 -13.55
CA SER A 117 13.61 17.26 -13.66
C SER A 117 12.87 16.94 -12.38
N LYS A 118 13.54 17.03 -11.21
CA LYS A 118 12.91 16.70 -9.92
C LYS A 118 11.76 17.64 -9.57
N LEU A 119 11.91 18.95 -9.86
CA LEU A 119 10.84 19.94 -9.66
C LEU A 119 9.63 19.60 -10.55
N VAL A 120 9.87 19.40 -11.85
CA VAL A 120 8.80 19.10 -12.83
C VAL A 120 8.10 17.79 -12.52
N ASP A 121 8.84 16.72 -12.20
CA ASP A 121 8.29 15.42 -11.82
C ASP A 121 7.43 15.51 -10.55
N THR A 122 7.85 16.29 -9.55
CA THR A 122 7.10 16.51 -8.32
C THR A 122 5.79 17.24 -8.60
N ILE A 123 5.82 18.37 -9.35
CA ILE A 123 4.61 19.12 -9.73
C ILE A 123 3.63 18.21 -10.49
N TYR A 124 4.12 17.45 -11.46
CA TYR A 124 3.29 16.53 -12.22
C TYR A 124 2.65 15.46 -11.33
N ARG A 125 3.43 14.86 -10.43
CA ARG A 125 2.98 13.80 -9.52
C ARG A 125 1.89 14.30 -8.57
N VAL A 126 2.10 15.44 -7.87
CA VAL A 126 1.10 15.97 -6.92
C VAL A 126 -0.17 16.43 -7.64
N HIS A 127 -0.06 17.04 -8.83
CA HIS A 127 -1.22 17.40 -9.63
C HIS A 127 -2.03 16.18 -10.07
N GLN A 128 -1.38 15.08 -10.49
CA GLN A 128 -2.08 13.83 -10.83
C GLN A 128 -2.79 13.23 -9.63
N LEU A 129 -2.21 13.33 -8.43
CA LEU A 129 -2.85 12.90 -7.17
C LEU A 129 -4.15 13.69 -6.93
N MET A 130 -4.10 15.03 -7.07
CA MET A 130 -5.27 15.89 -6.82
C MET A 130 -6.38 15.70 -7.86
N LYS A 131 -6.03 15.59 -9.15
CA LYS A 131 -7.02 15.31 -10.21
C LYS A 131 -7.84 14.05 -9.97
N ARG A 132 -7.21 13.01 -9.43
CA ARG A 132 -7.92 11.77 -9.10
C ARG A 132 -8.95 11.96 -8.01
N LYS A 133 -8.63 12.73 -6.94
CA LYS A 133 -9.60 13.08 -5.90
C LYS A 133 -10.84 13.74 -6.51
N THR A 134 -10.63 14.70 -7.39
CA THR A 134 -11.72 15.46 -8.03
C THR A 134 -12.54 14.60 -9.01
N THR A 135 -11.90 13.70 -9.75
CA THR A 135 -12.59 12.80 -10.71
C THR A 135 -13.42 11.76 -9.98
N ILE A 136 -12.90 11.19 -8.88
CA ILE A 136 -13.62 10.22 -8.03
C ILE A 136 -14.86 10.88 -7.41
N HIS A 137 -14.77 12.12 -6.95
CA HIS A 137 -15.91 12.86 -6.41
C HIS A 137 -16.98 13.19 -7.48
N LYS A 138 -16.57 13.49 -8.72
CA LYS A 138 -17.49 13.78 -9.82
C LYS A 138 -18.15 12.53 -10.42
N GLU A 139 -17.44 11.42 -10.50
CA GLU A 139 -18.00 10.14 -11.00
C GLU A 139 -18.93 9.45 -9.97
N ASN A 140 -18.76 9.73 -8.68
CA ASN A 140 -19.57 9.15 -7.61
C ASN A 140 -20.99 9.75 -7.50
N GLY A 141 -21.28 10.87 -8.16
CA GLY A 141 -22.65 11.41 -8.24
C GLY A 141 -23.68 10.48 -8.87
N ASN A 142 -23.26 9.39 -9.54
CA ASN A 142 -24.16 8.45 -10.26
C ASN A 142 -23.85 6.97 -9.99
N LYS A 143 -22.93 6.62 -9.07
CA LYS A 143 -22.70 5.20 -8.72
C LYS A 143 -23.64 4.78 -7.58
N VAL A 144 -24.43 3.75 -7.84
CA VAL A 144 -25.18 3.01 -6.81
C VAL A 144 -24.27 2.79 -5.60
N ARG A 145 -24.66 3.30 -4.43
CA ARG A 145 -23.99 3.06 -3.14
C ARG A 145 -23.67 1.56 -3.04
N ARG A 146 -22.42 1.20 -3.18
CA ARG A 146 -21.99 -0.20 -3.04
C ARG A 146 -22.35 -0.64 -1.63
N LYS A 147 -23.04 -1.77 -1.52
CA LYS A 147 -23.40 -2.34 -0.23
C LYS A 147 -22.09 -2.66 0.49
N ALA A 148 -21.88 -2.12 1.67
CA ALA A 148 -20.72 -2.44 2.48
C ALA A 148 -20.62 -3.97 2.63
N THR A 149 -19.47 -4.53 2.31
CA THR A 149 -19.18 -5.95 2.53
C THR A 149 -18.64 -6.09 3.94
N ASN A 150 -18.87 -7.20 4.59
CA ASN A 150 -18.15 -7.60 5.80
C ASN A 150 -17.13 -8.66 5.37
N GLY A 151 -16.08 -8.18 4.68
CA GLY A 151 -15.05 -9.03 4.09
C GLY A 151 -14.25 -9.78 5.13
N GLN A 152 -13.67 -10.90 4.73
CA GLN A 152 -12.80 -11.69 5.60
C GLN A 152 -11.33 -11.29 5.42
N VAL A 153 -10.63 -11.09 6.53
CA VAL A 153 -9.20 -10.74 6.55
C VAL A 153 -8.37 -11.99 6.85
N PHE A 154 -7.42 -12.29 5.99
CA PHE A 154 -6.50 -13.42 6.08
C PHE A 154 -5.07 -12.93 6.18
N THR A 155 -4.48 -13.06 7.35
CA THR A 155 -3.12 -12.62 7.64
C THR A 155 -2.14 -13.78 7.51
N VAL A 156 -1.12 -13.63 6.66
CA VAL A 156 -0.08 -14.66 6.42
C VAL A 156 1.19 -14.25 7.15
N PHE A 157 1.61 -15.04 8.12
CA PHE A 157 2.71 -14.70 9.02
C PHE A 157 3.68 -15.85 9.29
N SER A 158 4.92 -15.52 9.57
CA SER A 158 5.94 -16.39 10.17
C SER A 158 7.03 -15.52 10.74
N THR A 159 7.61 -15.90 11.85
CA THR A 159 8.77 -15.22 12.45
C THR A 159 10.10 -15.57 11.76
N LYS A 160 10.09 -16.45 10.76
CA LYS A 160 11.28 -16.76 9.96
C LYS A 160 11.14 -16.18 8.54
N GLY A 161 12.17 -15.46 8.10
CA GLY A 161 12.29 -15.02 6.72
C GLY A 161 12.48 -16.20 5.75
N GLY A 162 12.07 -16.03 4.49
CA GLY A 162 12.32 -17.00 3.43
C GLY A 162 11.45 -18.27 3.46
N VAL A 163 10.49 -18.42 4.37
CA VAL A 163 9.59 -19.59 4.41
C VAL A 163 8.53 -19.61 3.30
N GLY A 164 8.39 -18.51 2.55
CA GLY A 164 7.46 -18.38 1.42
C GLY A 164 6.17 -17.67 1.75
N LYS A 165 6.14 -16.76 2.74
CA LYS A 165 4.95 -15.96 3.08
C LYS A 165 4.36 -15.27 1.86
N THR A 166 5.14 -14.41 1.20
CA THR A 166 4.72 -13.67 0.00
C THR A 166 4.22 -14.57 -1.13
N PHE A 167 4.91 -15.68 -1.37
CA PHE A 167 4.45 -16.68 -2.33
C PHE A 167 3.06 -17.23 -1.97
N ILE A 168 2.83 -17.53 -0.70
CA ILE A 168 1.55 -18.03 -0.20
C ILE A 168 0.49 -16.93 -0.28
N SER A 169 0.80 -15.71 0.14
CA SER A 169 -0.14 -14.57 0.13
C SER A 169 -0.65 -14.30 -1.30
N ILE A 170 0.25 -14.21 -2.27
CA ILE A 170 -0.08 -14.00 -3.68
C ILE A 170 -0.98 -15.12 -4.21
N ASN A 171 -0.54 -16.37 -4.06
CA ASN A 171 -1.25 -17.49 -4.65
C ASN A 171 -2.56 -17.81 -3.94
N LEU A 172 -2.67 -17.52 -2.63
CA LEU A 172 -3.93 -17.59 -1.89
C LEU A 172 -4.93 -16.55 -2.40
N ALA A 173 -4.48 -15.28 -2.56
CA ALA A 173 -5.32 -14.20 -3.07
C ALA A 173 -5.85 -14.52 -4.47
N VAL A 174 -4.96 -14.94 -5.37
CA VAL A 174 -5.33 -15.30 -6.75
C VAL A 174 -6.26 -16.54 -6.78
N SER A 175 -6.01 -17.56 -5.95
CA SER A 175 -6.87 -18.72 -5.87
C SER A 175 -8.25 -18.38 -5.31
N LEU A 176 -8.36 -17.48 -4.33
CA LEU A 176 -9.63 -16.98 -3.82
C LEU A 176 -10.41 -16.27 -4.92
N ALA A 177 -9.80 -15.31 -5.62
CA ALA A 177 -10.46 -14.60 -6.71
C ALA A 177 -10.96 -15.57 -7.80
N LYS A 178 -10.10 -16.49 -8.25
CA LYS A 178 -10.38 -17.43 -9.33
C LYS A 178 -11.49 -18.44 -8.97
N ASN A 179 -11.46 -18.99 -7.75
CA ASN A 179 -12.38 -20.06 -7.35
C ASN A 179 -13.72 -19.55 -6.83
N THR A 180 -13.81 -18.29 -6.40
CA THR A 180 -15.03 -17.73 -5.83
C THR A 180 -15.69 -16.66 -6.68
N GLY A 181 -14.95 -16.07 -7.63
CA GLY A 181 -15.40 -14.90 -8.41
C GLY A 181 -15.61 -13.64 -7.58
N LYS A 182 -15.11 -13.62 -6.32
CA LYS A 182 -15.29 -12.52 -5.38
C LYS A 182 -14.15 -11.50 -5.49
N ARG A 183 -14.37 -10.31 -4.95
CA ARG A 183 -13.39 -9.23 -4.91
C ARG A 183 -12.31 -9.53 -3.88
N VAL A 184 -11.07 -9.57 -4.32
CA VAL A 184 -9.92 -9.88 -3.46
C VAL A 184 -8.88 -8.78 -3.58
N VAL A 185 -8.35 -8.35 -2.45
CA VAL A 185 -7.19 -7.44 -2.37
C VAL A 185 -6.05 -8.11 -1.63
N LEU A 186 -4.84 -7.97 -2.16
CA LEU A 186 -3.59 -8.34 -1.51
C LEU A 186 -2.93 -7.08 -0.96
N VAL A 187 -2.60 -7.09 0.33
CA VAL A 187 -1.92 -5.98 1.02
C VAL A 187 -0.54 -6.47 1.45
N ASP A 188 0.50 -5.77 1.04
CA ASP A 188 1.88 -6.06 1.45
C ASP A 188 2.26 -5.16 2.64
N LEU A 189 2.32 -5.72 3.83
CA LEU A 189 2.72 -5.04 5.07
C LEU A 189 4.18 -5.27 5.45
N ASP A 190 5.00 -5.86 4.59
CA ASP A 190 6.46 -5.83 4.77
C ASP A 190 6.99 -4.45 4.34
N LEU A 191 6.70 -3.43 5.17
CA LEU A 191 6.85 -2.01 4.86
C LEU A 191 8.28 -1.62 4.48
N ASP A 192 9.27 -2.38 4.95
CA ASP A 192 10.69 -2.10 4.71
C ASP A 192 11.20 -2.76 3.43
N CYS A 193 10.71 -3.97 3.12
CA CYS A 193 11.28 -4.83 2.07
C CYS A 193 10.20 -5.60 1.30
N GLY A 194 8.97 -5.06 1.20
CA GLY A 194 7.87 -5.73 0.51
C GLY A 194 8.16 -6.04 -0.95
N ASN A 195 7.83 -7.24 -1.38
CA ASN A 195 8.14 -7.74 -2.71
C ASN A 195 6.91 -8.29 -3.45
N ALA A 196 5.69 -8.13 -2.91
CA ALA A 196 4.49 -8.69 -3.54
C ALA A 196 4.23 -8.07 -4.91
N ALA A 197 4.42 -6.75 -5.07
CA ALA A 197 4.28 -6.07 -6.34
C ALA A 197 5.28 -6.58 -7.39
N LEU A 198 6.56 -6.71 -7.01
CA LEU A 198 7.61 -7.24 -7.87
C LEU A 198 7.30 -8.69 -8.30
N ALA A 199 6.89 -9.54 -7.37
CA ALA A 199 6.53 -10.93 -7.62
C ALA A 199 5.26 -11.11 -8.47
N LEU A 200 4.52 -10.03 -8.70
CA LEU A 200 3.35 -9.95 -9.59
C LEU A 200 3.64 -9.17 -10.88
N ASN A 201 4.89 -8.76 -11.11
CA ASN A 201 5.29 -7.90 -12.23
C ASN A 201 4.45 -6.61 -12.31
N VAL A 202 4.12 -6.05 -11.15
CA VAL A 202 3.36 -4.81 -11.02
C VAL A 202 4.31 -3.68 -10.65
N LEU A 203 4.26 -2.59 -11.40
CA LEU A 203 4.97 -1.37 -11.05
C LEU A 203 4.12 -0.55 -10.07
N PRO A 204 4.58 -0.36 -8.82
CA PRO A 204 3.85 0.44 -7.85
C PRO A 204 3.72 1.88 -8.34
N LYS A 205 2.48 2.31 -8.57
CA LYS A 205 2.17 3.72 -8.84
C LYS A 205 1.90 4.45 -7.53
N TYR A 206 1.32 3.74 -6.59
CA TYR A 206 1.04 4.16 -5.22
C TYR A 206 1.38 3.01 -4.28
N THR A 207 1.69 3.39 -3.05
CA THR A 207 2.09 2.52 -1.95
C THR A 207 1.26 2.82 -0.71
N ILE A 208 1.46 2.09 0.36
CA ILE A 208 0.81 2.37 1.65
C ILE A 208 1.15 3.79 2.14
N ALA A 209 2.38 4.26 1.94
CA ALA A 209 2.79 5.59 2.35
C ALA A 209 1.97 6.71 1.68
N ASP A 210 1.60 6.53 0.41
CA ASP A 210 0.81 7.52 -0.32
C ASP A 210 -0.63 7.67 0.21
N ILE A 211 -1.14 6.67 0.94
CA ILE A 211 -2.48 6.71 1.55
C ILE A 211 -2.50 7.57 2.81
N ILE A 212 -1.37 7.71 3.52
CA ILE A 212 -1.30 8.37 4.83
C ILE A 212 -1.77 9.82 4.75
N ASP A 213 -1.42 10.51 3.67
CA ASP A 213 -1.85 11.89 3.44
C ASP A 213 -3.37 12.06 3.41
N ASP A 214 -4.08 11.01 2.99
CA ASP A 214 -5.53 10.98 2.86
C ASP A 214 -6.23 10.17 3.95
N ILE A 215 -5.49 9.68 4.95
CA ILE A 215 -5.98 8.69 5.91
C ILE A 215 -7.23 9.14 6.67
N ARG A 216 -7.35 10.44 6.99
CA ARG A 216 -8.50 11.01 7.70
C ARG A 216 -9.79 11.02 6.89
N ASN A 217 -9.68 11.02 5.56
CA ASN A 217 -10.78 11.12 4.62
C ASN A 217 -10.96 9.86 3.79
N ILE A 218 -10.24 8.78 4.16
CA ILE A 218 -10.24 7.56 3.37
C ILE A 218 -11.58 6.84 3.48
N ASP A 219 -12.18 6.58 2.34
CA ASP A 219 -13.39 5.77 2.20
C ASP A 219 -13.16 4.63 1.18
N ALA A 220 -14.21 3.85 0.94
CA ALA A 220 -14.17 2.70 0.03
C ALA A 220 -13.77 3.06 -1.41
N ASP A 221 -14.19 4.22 -1.89
CA ASP A 221 -13.93 4.67 -3.26
C ASP A 221 -12.51 5.26 -3.37
N LEU A 222 -12.10 6.05 -2.38
CA LEU A 222 -10.77 6.64 -2.35
C LEU A 222 -9.68 5.58 -2.22
N ILE A 223 -9.81 4.63 -1.28
CA ILE A 223 -8.81 3.56 -1.13
C ILE A 223 -8.69 2.72 -2.39
N GLU A 224 -9.79 2.49 -3.11
CA GLU A 224 -9.78 1.71 -4.36
C GLU A 224 -8.92 2.38 -5.45
N SER A 225 -8.76 3.71 -5.41
CA SER A 225 -7.90 4.46 -6.36
C SER A 225 -6.40 4.24 -6.15
N TYR A 226 -5.99 3.86 -4.95
CA TYR A 226 -4.61 3.53 -4.63
C TYR A 226 -4.24 2.08 -4.99
N LEU A 227 -5.26 1.24 -5.23
CA LEU A 227 -5.03 -0.17 -5.53
C LEU A 227 -4.67 -0.39 -7.00
N ILE A 228 -3.73 -1.27 -7.22
CA ILE A 228 -3.29 -1.63 -8.57
C ILE A 228 -4.03 -2.89 -9.01
N PRO A 229 -4.79 -2.83 -10.12
CA PRO A 229 -5.43 -4.01 -10.67
C PRO A 229 -4.37 -4.95 -11.28
N HIS A 230 -4.51 -6.25 -11.03
CA HIS A 230 -3.67 -7.28 -11.62
C HIS A 230 -4.51 -8.18 -12.55
N GLU A 231 -3.90 -8.70 -13.63
CA GLU A 231 -4.58 -9.54 -14.64
C GLU A 231 -5.24 -10.81 -14.09
N SER A 232 -4.78 -11.29 -12.94
CA SER A 232 -5.39 -12.44 -12.24
C SER A 232 -6.74 -12.12 -11.59
N GLY A 233 -7.21 -10.87 -11.65
CA GLY A 233 -8.47 -10.42 -11.07
C GLY A 233 -8.39 -9.94 -9.63
N ILE A 234 -7.21 -9.94 -9.00
CA ILE A 234 -6.99 -9.32 -7.68
C ILE A 234 -6.61 -7.84 -7.82
N LYS A 235 -6.76 -7.09 -6.73
CA LYS A 235 -6.14 -5.78 -6.57
C LYS A 235 -5.00 -5.89 -5.57
N VAL A 236 -4.00 -5.02 -5.71
CA VAL A 236 -2.79 -5.04 -4.88
C VAL A 236 -2.58 -3.68 -4.24
N LEU A 237 -2.34 -3.65 -2.94
CA LEU A 237 -1.80 -2.50 -2.22
C LEU A 237 -0.33 -2.82 -1.87
N PRO A 238 0.64 -2.22 -2.59
CA PRO A 238 2.05 -2.49 -2.36
C PRO A 238 2.57 -1.87 -1.06
N ALA A 239 3.62 -2.47 -0.50
CA ALA A 239 4.46 -1.84 0.50
C ALA A 239 5.19 -0.60 -0.07
N ASN A 240 5.89 0.12 0.79
CA ASN A 240 6.60 1.34 0.39
C ASN A 240 7.73 1.05 -0.60
N SER A 241 7.96 1.99 -1.52
CA SER A 241 9.08 1.93 -2.45
C SER A 241 10.42 2.31 -1.79
N GLN A 242 10.37 3.02 -0.66
CA GLN A 242 11.52 3.47 0.10
C GLN A 242 11.35 3.07 1.57
N PRO A 243 12.30 2.33 2.17
CA PRO A 243 12.19 1.86 3.56
C PRO A 243 12.01 2.99 4.57
N GLN A 244 12.58 4.17 4.32
CA GLN A 244 12.46 5.34 5.20
C GLN A 244 11.01 5.80 5.40
N MET A 245 10.15 5.54 4.43
CA MET A 245 8.72 5.88 4.53
C MET A 245 7.98 5.01 5.54
N SER A 246 8.54 3.87 5.96
CA SER A 246 7.92 3.01 6.97
C SER A 246 7.85 3.67 8.36
N GLU A 247 8.76 4.59 8.66
CA GLU A 247 8.80 5.31 9.95
C GLU A 247 7.57 6.22 10.16
N PHE A 248 6.92 6.65 9.08
CA PHE A 248 5.71 7.48 9.13
C PHE A 248 4.42 6.67 9.26
N ILE A 249 4.51 5.34 9.17
CA ILE A 249 3.36 4.45 9.22
C ILE A 249 3.22 3.90 10.63
N ASN A 250 2.12 4.23 11.30
CA ASN A 250 1.79 3.72 12.63
C ASN A 250 0.65 2.70 12.60
N ALA A 251 0.34 2.12 13.75
CA ALA A 251 -0.72 1.12 13.89
C ALA A 251 -2.12 1.65 13.54
N GLU A 252 -2.41 2.91 13.87
CA GLU A 252 -3.71 3.52 13.55
C GLU A 252 -3.93 3.63 12.05
N HIS A 253 -2.89 4.03 11.29
CA HIS A 253 -2.94 4.07 9.83
C HIS A 253 -3.28 2.70 9.23
N ILE A 254 -2.60 1.65 9.69
CA ILE A 254 -2.83 0.29 9.21
C ILE A 254 -4.23 -0.22 9.60
N ASP A 255 -4.73 0.09 10.82
CA ASP A 255 -6.09 -0.30 11.23
C ASP A 255 -7.15 0.34 10.32
N ILE A 256 -7.04 1.65 10.05
CA ILE A 256 -7.97 2.37 9.17
C ILE A 256 -7.94 1.78 7.75
N ILE A 257 -6.75 1.56 7.18
CA ILE A 257 -6.59 0.98 5.84
C ILE A 257 -7.25 -0.41 5.77
N LEU A 258 -6.93 -1.29 6.71
CA LEU A 258 -7.45 -2.66 6.70
C LEU A 258 -8.98 -2.71 6.89
N ARG A 259 -9.54 -1.89 7.77
CA ARG A 259 -11.00 -1.81 7.96
C ARG A 259 -11.71 -1.25 6.73
N THR A 260 -11.14 -0.24 6.09
CA THR A 260 -11.69 0.32 4.85
C THR A 260 -11.67 -0.72 3.74
N LEU A 261 -10.56 -1.47 3.59
CA LEU A 261 -10.48 -2.58 2.64
C LEU A 261 -11.46 -3.72 2.99
N GLN A 262 -11.61 -4.08 4.26
CA GLN A 262 -12.56 -5.10 4.71
C GLN A 262 -14.01 -4.73 4.37
N SER A 263 -14.36 -3.46 4.45
CA SER A 263 -15.69 -2.98 4.06
C SER A 263 -15.92 -2.96 2.54
N SER A 264 -14.84 -3.00 1.75
CA SER A 264 -14.85 -2.81 0.30
C SER A 264 -14.63 -4.10 -0.49
N PHE A 265 -13.98 -5.11 0.09
CA PHE A 265 -13.61 -6.37 -0.54
C PHE A 265 -14.22 -7.56 0.19
N ASP A 266 -14.46 -8.65 -0.52
CA ASP A 266 -14.92 -9.91 0.09
C ASP A 266 -13.79 -10.61 0.85
N TYR A 267 -12.56 -10.50 0.33
CA TYR A 267 -11.36 -11.05 0.94
C TYR A 267 -10.21 -10.04 0.91
N VAL A 268 -9.57 -9.87 2.06
CA VAL A 268 -8.33 -9.10 2.23
C VAL A 268 -7.24 -10.08 2.64
N VAL A 269 -6.24 -10.30 1.80
CA VAL A 269 -5.07 -11.12 2.12
C VAL A 269 -3.92 -10.21 2.47
N VAL A 270 -3.33 -10.42 3.64
CA VAL A 270 -2.27 -9.57 4.19
C VAL A 270 -0.97 -10.35 4.26
N ASP A 271 0.04 -9.91 3.51
CA ASP A 271 1.41 -10.42 3.61
C ASP A 271 2.18 -9.67 4.69
N MET A 272 2.72 -10.39 5.67
CA MET A 272 3.32 -9.81 6.88
C MET A 272 4.85 -9.90 6.87
N PRO A 273 5.56 -8.96 7.51
CA PRO A 273 6.99 -9.09 7.79
C PRO A 273 7.27 -10.32 8.67
N ALA A 274 8.56 -10.71 8.78
CA ALA A 274 8.97 -11.86 9.58
C ALA A 274 9.17 -11.54 11.06
N ARG A 275 8.46 -10.55 11.59
CA ARG A 275 8.58 -10.09 12.98
C ARG A 275 7.25 -9.54 13.49
N PHE A 276 7.03 -9.65 14.79
CA PHE A 276 6.02 -8.84 15.47
C PHE A 276 6.54 -7.40 15.54
N HIS A 277 5.80 -6.46 15.00
CA HIS A 277 6.19 -5.06 14.92
C HIS A 277 4.96 -4.18 15.12
N GLU A 278 5.10 -3.11 15.87
CA GLU A 278 3.96 -2.30 16.33
C GLU A 278 3.07 -1.80 15.19
N PRO A 279 3.59 -1.20 14.11
CA PRO A 279 2.73 -0.70 13.02
C PRO A 279 1.83 -1.76 12.38
N VAL A 280 2.24 -3.04 12.35
CA VAL A 280 1.48 -4.11 11.69
C VAL A 280 0.62 -4.95 12.63
N ASN A 281 0.63 -4.66 13.93
CA ASN A 281 -0.19 -5.37 14.93
C ASN A 281 -1.70 -5.35 14.62
N PRO A 282 -2.31 -4.32 14.03
CA PRO A 282 -3.72 -4.35 13.65
C PRO A 282 -4.09 -5.48 12.71
N ALA A 283 -3.16 -5.94 11.86
CA ALA A 283 -3.40 -7.07 10.98
C ALA A 283 -3.62 -8.40 11.72
N PHE A 284 -3.05 -8.56 12.93
CA PHE A 284 -3.38 -9.70 13.80
C PHE A 284 -4.75 -9.52 14.45
N ALA A 285 -5.06 -8.32 14.92
CA ALA A 285 -6.31 -8.04 15.64
C ALA A 285 -7.54 -8.23 14.72
N ILE A 286 -7.50 -7.71 13.50
CA ILE A 286 -8.62 -7.76 12.55
C ILE A 286 -8.75 -9.12 11.85
N ALA A 287 -7.72 -9.97 11.84
CA ALA A 287 -7.70 -11.23 11.12
C ALA A 287 -8.86 -12.15 11.51
N ASP A 288 -9.57 -12.67 10.52
CA ASP A 288 -10.51 -13.79 10.67
C ASP A 288 -9.78 -15.12 10.70
N LYS A 289 -8.67 -15.23 9.96
CA LYS A 289 -7.72 -16.35 10.01
C LYS A 289 -6.29 -15.83 9.98
N LEU A 290 -5.48 -16.33 10.90
CA LEU A 290 -4.04 -16.13 10.93
C LEU A 290 -3.36 -17.39 10.40
N PHE A 291 -2.83 -17.32 9.18
CA PHE A 291 -2.07 -18.39 8.57
C PHE A 291 -0.62 -18.33 9.02
N LEU A 292 -0.23 -19.21 9.94
CA LEU A 292 1.16 -19.37 10.34
C LEU A 292 1.87 -20.32 9.37
N VAL A 293 2.88 -19.81 8.68
CA VAL A 293 3.63 -20.55 7.67
C VAL A 293 4.87 -21.18 8.28
N THR A 294 5.02 -22.48 8.10
CA THR A 294 6.21 -23.25 8.48
C THR A 294 6.73 -24.07 7.29
N THR A 295 7.96 -24.57 7.42
CA THR A 295 8.57 -25.55 6.50
C THR A 295 8.98 -26.79 7.29
N PRO A 296 9.23 -27.97 6.66
CA PRO A 296 9.69 -29.18 7.36
C PRO A 296 11.16 -29.08 7.77
N GLU A 297 11.48 -28.02 8.51
CA GLU A 297 12.79 -27.74 9.09
C GLU A 297 12.66 -27.55 10.59
N VAL A 298 13.53 -28.16 11.38
CA VAL A 298 13.52 -28.06 12.87
C VAL A 298 13.47 -26.61 13.34
N SER A 299 14.25 -25.74 12.70
CA SER A 299 14.33 -24.32 13.06
C SER A 299 13.03 -23.57 12.82
N THR A 300 12.31 -23.83 11.73
CA THR A 300 11.02 -23.20 11.41
C THR A 300 9.91 -23.72 12.33
N VAL A 301 9.84 -25.02 12.54
CA VAL A 301 8.86 -25.63 13.45
C VAL A 301 9.04 -25.09 14.89
N ARG A 302 10.30 -24.96 15.34
CA ARG A 302 10.62 -24.33 16.65
C ARG A 302 10.13 -22.88 16.70
N ASN A 303 10.36 -22.10 15.66
CA ASN A 303 9.93 -20.71 15.63
C ASN A 303 8.39 -20.56 15.64
N ILE A 304 7.67 -21.42 14.93
CA ILE A 304 6.21 -21.45 15.00
C ILE A 304 5.72 -21.85 16.39
N LYS A 305 6.37 -22.81 17.05
CA LYS A 305 6.04 -23.17 18.42
C LYS A 305 6.20 -21.98 19.38
N ALA A 306 7.27 -21.21 19.22
CA ALA A 306 7.48 -19.98 19.99
C ALA A 306 6.39 -18.93 19.67
N SER A 307 6.06 -18.74 18.38
CA SER A 307 4.97 -17.83 17.98
C SER A 307 3.62 -18.23 18.56
N LEU A 308 3.31 -19.52 18.63
CA LEU A 308 2.08 -20.04 19.24
C LEU A 308 2.03 -19.74 20.76
N LEU A 309 3.17 -19.84 21.45
CA LEU A 309 3.26 -19.46 22.86
C LEU A 309 3.02 -17.96 23.03
N THR A 310 3.71 -17.11 22.25
CA THR A 310 3.49 -15.65 22.30
C THR A 310 2.03 -15.28 22.03
N LEU A 311 1.40 -15.87 21.00
CA LEU A 311 0.00 -15.63 20.69
C LEU A 311 -0.93 -16.10 21.83
N ASN A 312 -0.61 -17.22 22.49
CA ASN A 312 -1.37 -17.69 23.64
C ASN A 312 -1.23 -16.74 24.86
N ASP A 313 -0.03 -16.21 25.11
CA ASP A 313 0.22 -15.24 26.19
C ASP A 313 -0.51 -13.91 25.92
N LEU A 314 -0.69 -13.54 24.65
CA LEU A 314 -1.50 -12.41 24.21
C LEU A 314 -3.01 -12.73 24.19
N ASN A 315 -3.44 -13.90 24.65
CA ASN A 315 -4.84 -14.36 24.59
C ASN A 315 -5.43 -14.37 23.15
N TYR A 316 -4.60 -14.58 22.14
CA TYR A 316 -5.08 -14.63 20.76
C TYR A 316 -5.98 -15.86 20.52
N PRO A 317 -7.16 -15.72 19.87
CA PRO A 317 -8.11 -16.81 19.70
C PRO A 317 -7.52 -17.98 18.89
N LYS A 318 -7.36 -19.15 19.53
CA LYS A 318 -6.81 -20.37 18.89
C LYS A 318 -7.58 -20.80 17.64
N SER A 319 -8.90 -20.55 17.61
CA SER A 319 -9.75 -20.88 16.46
C SER A 319 -9.37 -20.12 15.18
N LYS A 320 -8.78 -18.93 15.32
CA LYS A 320 -8.29 -18.12 14.18
C LYS A 320 -6.94 -18.60 13.66
N ILE A 321 -6.14 -19.32 14.43
CA ILE A 321 -4.79 -19.77 14.04
C ILE A 321 -4.90 -20.99 13.14
N LYS A 322 -4.27 -20.93 11.97
CA LYS A 322 -4.24 -21.97 10.93
C LYS A 322 -2.82 -22.22 10.49
N ILE A 323 -2.32 -23.45 10.57
CA ILE A 323 -0.94 -23.78 10.19
C ILE A 323 -0.91 -24.19 8.71
N ILE A 324 -0.03 -23.55 7.92
CA ILE A 324 0.30 -23.95 6.56
C ILE A 324 1.72 -24.50 6.53
N LEU A 325 1.87 -25.76 6.14
CA LEU A 325 3.18 -26.38 5.92
C LEU A 325 3.58 -26.19 4.44
N ASN A 326 4.56 -25.34 4.22
CA ASN A 326 5.13 -25.10 2.89
C ASN A 326 6.36 -25.98 2.64
N ARG A 327 6.69 -26.22 1.38
CA ARG A 327 7.86 -26.99 0.94
C ARG A 327 7.90 -28.42 1.52
N LEU A 328 6.73 -29.07 1.59
CA LEU A 328 6.69 -30.47 2.00
C LEU A 328 7.31 -31.36 0.93
N ASP A 329 8.37 -32.08 1.30
CA ASP A 329 8.96 -33.11 0.46
C ASP A 329 8.47 -34.49 0.89
N SER A 330 7.92 -35.23 -0.07
CA SER A 330 7.46 -36.61 0.17
C SER A 330 8.61 -37.56 0.60
N LYS A 331 9.83 -37.25 0.16
CA LYS A 331 11.07 -37.99 0.48
C LYS A 331 11.83 -37.39 1.68
N GLY A 332 11.41 -36.20 2.16
CA GLY A 332 12.07 -35.50 3.27
C GLY A 332 11.98 -36.31 4.59
N GLU A 333 12.90 -36.05 5.50
CA GLU A 333 12.97 -36.72 6.81
C GLU A 333 11.81 -36.32 7.72
N ILE A 334 11.43 -35.03 7.72
CA ILE A 334 10.34 -34.49 8.54
C ILE A 334 9.03 -34.59 7.75
N LYS A 335 8.08 -35.34 8.26
CA LYS A 335 6.77 -35.52 7.66
C LYS A 335 5.73 -34.54 8.24
N ALA A 336 4.62 -34.35 7.55
CA ALA A 336 3.51 -33.52 8.01
C ALA A 336 3.03 -33.90 9.42
N LYS A 337 2.92 -35.21 9.73
CA LYS A 337 2.54 -35.72 11.04
C LYS A 337 3.52 -35.36 12.16
N ASP A 338 4.82 -35.28 11.85
CA ASP A 338 5.84 -34.89 12.83
C ASP A 338 5.69 -33.41 13.20
N VAL A 339 5.36 -32.57 12.21
CA VAL A 339 5.05 -31.15 12.44
C VAL A 339 3.79 -30.99 13.26
N GLU A 340 2.70 -31.68 12.92
CA GLU A 340 1.44 -31.65 13.68
C GLU A 340 1.64 -32.09 15.14
N SER A 341 2.36 -33.18 15.38
CA SER A 341 2.62 -33.69 16.70
C SER A 341 3.49 -32.72 17.52
N THR A 342 4.52 -32.11 16.89
CA THR A 342 5.42 -31.14 17.55
C THR A 342 4.70 -29.85 17.95
N LEU A 343 3.80 -29.37 17.07
CA LEU A 343 3.02 -28.14 17.31
C LEU A 343 1.75 -28.39 18.12
N ASN A 344 1.36 -29.67 18.31
CA ASN A 344 0.10 -30.08 18.90
C ASN A 344 -1.11 -29.38 18.23
N GLN A 345 -1.03 -29.26 16.91
CA GLN A 345 -2.05 -28.60 16.09
C GLN A 345 -2.10 -29.21 14.68
N ALA A 346 -3.31 -29.47 14.17
CA ALA A 346 -3.50 -29.97 12.82
C ALA A 346 -3.11 -28.94 11.77
N LEU A 347 -2.58 -29.42 10.65
CA LEU A 347 -2.29 -28.58 9.49
C LEU A 347 -3.59 -28.18 8.78
N TYR A 348 -3.76 -26.90 8.55
CA TYR A 348 -4.85 -26.38 7.73
C TYR A 348 -4.63 -26.68 6.24
N GLY A 349 -3.37 -26.65 5.81
CA GLY A 349 -2.97 -27.00 4.46
C GLY A 349 -1.49 -27.36 4.36
N SER A 350 -1.12 -28.07 3.30
CA SER A 350 0.26 -28.36 2.96
C SER A 350 0.52 -28.12 1.49
N LEU A 351 1.69 -27.55 1.18
CA LEU A 351 2.13 -27.25 -0.17
C LEU A 351 3.43 -28.02 -0.43
N MET A 352 3.46 -28.72 -1.56
CA MET A 352 4.65 -29.52 -1.93
C MET A 352 5.83 -28.64 -2.29
N ALA A 353 7.03 -29.19 -2.16
CA ALA A 353 8.26 -28.55 -2.59
C ALA A 353 8.43 -28.63 -4.11
N ASP A 354 8.52 -27.49 -4.75
CA ASP A 354 8.99 -27.34 -6.12
C ASP A 354 9.75 -26.01 -6.24
N TYR A 355 11.03 -26.06 -5.87
CA TYR A 355 11.84 -24.86 -5.85
C TYR A 355 11.98 -24.22 -7.24
N ARG A 356 12.18 -25.06 -8.27
CA ARG A 356 12.44 -24.60 -9.64
C ARG A 356 11.27 -23.83 -10.22
N ASP A 357 10.08 -24.41 -10.15
CA ASP A 357 8.90 -23.83 -10.77
C ASP A 357 8.35 -22.66 -9.93
N VAL A 358 8.52 -22.70 -8.61
CA VAL A 358 8.17 -21.57 -7.72
C VAL A 358 9.07 -20.36 -8.01
N ILE A 359 10.39 -20.52 -8.06
CA ILE A 359 11.32 -19.42 -8.38
C ILE A 359 11.07 -18.91 -9.80
N SER A 360 10.83 -19.79 -10.76
CA SER A 360 10.47 -19.39 -12.12
C SER A 360 9.19 -18.54 -12.17
N SER A 361 8.18 -18.90 -11.39
CA SER A 361 6.92 -18.15 -11.26
C SER A 361 7.17 -16.74 -10.71
N LEU A 362 7.91 -16.64 -9.60
CA LEU A 362 8.23 -15.36 -8.97
C LEU A 362 9.07 -14.45 -9.88
N ASN A 363 10.08 -15.00 -10.56
CA ASN A 363 10.97 -14.24 -11.45
C ASN A 363 10.24 -13.74 -12.71
N MET A 364 9.22 -14.48 -13.16
CA MET A 364 8.39 -14.07 -14.30
C MET A 364 7.25 -13.13 -13.90
N GLY A 365 7.02 -12.94 -12.59
CA GLY A 365 5.90 -12.14 -12.09
C GLY A 365 4.52 -12.74 -12.40
N ILE A 366 4.46 -14.07 -12.63
CA ILE A 366 3.21 -14.77 -12.93
C ILE A 366 2.84 -15.66 -11.73
N PRO A 367 1.67 -15.45 -11.08
CA PRO A 367 1.26 -16.29 -9.96
C PRO A 367 1.31 -17.77 -10.29
N PHE A 368 1.86 -18.59 -9.40
CA PHE A 368 2.09 -20.01 -9.65
C PHE A 368 0.80 -20.76 -10.03
N VAL A 369 -0.30 -20.45 -9.37
CA VAL A 369 -1.63 -21.06 -9.64
C VAL A 369 -2.21 -20.67 -11.01
N VAL A 370 -1.69 -19.62 -11.63
CA VAL A 370 -2.03 -19.24 -13.01
C VAL A 370 -1.11 -19.96 -13.98
N LYS A 371 0.20 -19.93 -13.72
CA LYS A 371 1.23 -20.54 -14.57
C LYS A 371 1.11 -22.07 -14.62
N ASN A 372 0.86 -22.72 -13.47
CA ASN A 372 0.84 -24.17 -13.30
C ASN A 372 -0.52 -24.67 -12.75
N PRO A 373 -1.64 -24.54 -13.49
CA PRO A 373 -2.99 -24.74 -12.94
C PRO A 373 -3.32 -26.19 -12.55
N ARG A 374 -2.58 -27.17 -13.06
CA ARG A 374 -2.79 -28.60 -12.77
C ARG A 374 -1.80 -29.19 -11.77
N ASP A 375 -0.85 -28.37 -11.32
CA ASP A 375 0.19 -28.78 -10.39
C ASP A 375 -0.31 -29.14 -9.00
N THR A 376 0.48 -29.89 -8.25
CA THR A 376 0.16 -30.33 -6.88
C THR A 376 0.11 -29.16 -5.90
N ILE A 377 0.95 -28.13 -6.08
CA ILE A 377 0.93 -26.91 -5.28
C ILE A 377 -0.38 -26.15 -5.52
N THR A 378 -0.81 -26.03 -6.78
CA THR A 378 -2.09 -25.40 -7.14
C THR A 378 -3.27 -26.16 -6.55
N LYS A 379 -3.24 -27.50 -6.57
CA LYS A 379 -4.26 -28.30 -5.88
C LYS A 379 -4.26 -28.07 -4.37
N GLY A 380 -3.08 -27.87 -3.77
CA GLY A 380 -2.94 -27.49 -2.36
C GLY A 380 -3.63 -26.15 -2.04
N PHE A 381 -3.40 -25.10 -2.84
CA PHE A 381 -4.11 -23.83 -2.71
C PHE A 381 -5.61 -23.97 -2.88
N ASN A 382 -6.07 -24.70 -3.90
CA ASN A 382 -7.50 -24.93 -4.12
C ASN A 382 -8.15 -25.68 -2.93
N SER A 383 -7.44 -26.61 -2.30
CA SER A 383 -7.91 -27.29 -1.09
C SER A 383 -8.03 -26.32 0.10
N ILE A 384 -7.07 -25.41 0.27
CA ILE A 384 -7.12 -24.37 1.31
C ILE A 384 -8.32 -23.45 1.07
N VAL A 385 -8.49 -22.96 -0.17
CA VAL A 385 -9.64 -22.10 -0.53
C VAL A 385 -10.97 -22.81 -0.31
N LYS A 386 -11.08 -24.08 -0.69
CA LYS A 386 -12.29 -24.86 -0.44
C LYS A 386 -12.64 -24.88 1.06
N LYS A 387 -11.68 -25.18 1.94
CA LYS A 387 -11.90 -25.15 3.39
C LYS A 387 -12.35 -23.76 3.88
N ILE A 388 -11.77 -22.67 3.34
CA ILE A 388 -12.18 -21.31 3.68
C ILE A 388 -13.65 -21.07 3.33
N VAL A 389 -14.07 -21.48 2.14
CA VAL A 389 -15.45 -21.30 1.66
C VAL A 389 -16.43 -22.16 2.46
N ASP A 390 -16.13 -23.45 2.66
CA ASP A 390 -16.98 -24.37 3.42
C ASP A 390 -17.18 -23.88 4.88
N GLU A 391 -16.14 -23.36 5.53
CA GLU A 391 -16.22 -22.78 6.88
C GLU A 391 -17.05 -21.47 6.93
N ALA A 392 -17.02 -20.67 5.85
CA ALA A 392 -17.82 -19.45 5.78
C ALA A 392 -19.31 -19.74 5.60
N ASP A 393 -19.64 -20.77 4.83
CA ASP A 393 -21.04 -21.20 4.61
C ASP A 393 -21.64 -21.81 5.87
N THR A 394 -20.85 -22.59 6.63
CA THR A 394 -21.30 -23.18 7.90
C THR A 394 -21.61 -22.14 8.99
N LYS A 395 -20.99 -20.96 8.94
CA LYS A 395 -21.26 -19.86 9.88
C LYS A 395 -22.51 -19.03 9.53
N ARG A 396 -23.06 -19.21 8.32
CA ARG A 396 -24.26 -18.50 7.85
C ARG A 396 -25.55 -19.30 8.06
N THR A 397 -25.43 -20.59 8.33
CA THR A 397 -26.52 -21.49 8.72
C THR A 397 -26.60 -21.62 10.24
#